data_773e6accbeb720c13ede373a20ba65a7
#
_entry.id   773e6accbeb720c13ede373a20ba65a7
#
_cell.length_a   1.000
_cell.length_b   1.000
_cell.length_c   1.000
_cell.angle_alpha   90.00
_cell.angle_beta   90.00
_cell.angle_gamma   90.00
#
_symmetry.space_group_name_H-M   'P 1'
#
loop_
_entity.id
_entity.type
_entity.pdbx_description
1 polymer ?
#
loop_
_entity_poly.entity_id
_entity_poly.type
_entity_poly.pdbx_seq_one_letter_code
_entity_poly.pdbx_strand_id
1 'polypeptide(L)'
;MAISLSYFPILSVLLLVFISMVTEAATVTYDFNITWVRVNPDGLFERPTIGINGQWPLPVMQATIGDQVVVNVDNQLGNQSTTLHFHGLFQNGTTEMDGPAQVSQCAIPAGSQFTYNFTVSPLADAKWFRELTNC
;
A
#
# COMPACT_ATOMS: atom_id res chain seq x y z
N MET A 1 -10.37 55.42 -27.97
CA MET A 1 -10.12 54.05 -28.45
C MET A 1 -10.41 53.12 -27.27
N ALA A 2 -11.63 52.57 -27.23
CA ALA A 2 -12.11 51.79 -26.12
C ALA A 2 -11.80 50.30 -26.39
N ILE A 3 -10.90 49.72 -25.62
CA ILE A 3 -10.61 48.29 -25.69
C ILE A 3 -11.73 47.55 -24.97
N SER A 4 -12.43 46.75 -25.75
CA SER A 4 -13.63 46.01 -25.40
C SER A 4 -13.44 45.08 -24.18
N LEU A 5 -14.35 45.20 -23.23
CA LEU A 5 -14.48 44.44 -21.98
C LEU A 5 -14.93 42.97 -22.19
N SER A 6 -14.80 42.43 -23.39
CA SER A 6 -15.36 41.12 -23.78
C SER A 6 -14.54 39.90 -23.41
N TYR A 7 -13.33 40.06 -22.93
CA TYR A 7 -12.43 38.93 -22.61
C TYR A 7 -12.47 38.44 -21.15
N PHE A 8 -13.13 39.23 -20.27
CA PHE A 8 -13.25 38.91 -18.84
C PHE A 8 -13.96 37.56 -18.53
N PRO A 9 -15.06 37.24 -19.21
CA PRO A 9 -15.76 35.98 -18.92
C PRO A 9 -14.97 34.74 -19.40
N ILE A 10 -14.20 34.86 -20.49
CA ILE A 10 -13.43 33.75 -21.03
C ILE A 10 -12.24 33.42 -20.10
N LEU A 11 -11.58 34.44 -19.56
CA LEU A 11 -10.48 34.30 -18.64
C LEU A 11 -10.91 33.70 -17.30
N SER A 12 -12.10 34.06 -16.80
CA SER A 12 -12.65 33.48 -15.57
C SER A 12 -13.09 32.03 -15.73
N VAL A 13 -13.62 31.64 -16.88
CA VAL A 13 -13.95 30.23 -17.19
C VAL A 13 -12.70 29.37 -17.33
N LEU A 14 -11.65 29.89 -17.98
CA LEU A 14 -10.36 29.22 -18.07
C LEU A 14 -9.71 29.03 -16.69
N LEU A 15 -9.79 30.01 -15.81
CA LEU A 15 -9.27 29.92 -14.44
C LEU A 15 -10.04 28.89 -13.60
N LEU A 16 -11.37 28.81 -13.76
CA LEU A 16 -12.21 27.82 -13.09
C LEU A 16 -11.93 26.38 -13.57
N VAL A 17 -11.63 26.18 -14.84
CA VAL A 17 -11.26 24.87 -15.40
C VAL A 17 -9.88 24.41 -14.88
N PHE A 18 -8.94 25.33 -14.66
CA PHE A 18 -7.64 25.02 -14.07
C PHE A 18 -7.72 24.60 -12.59
N ILE A 19 -8.69 25.13 -11.84
CA ILE A 19 -8.87 24.81 -10.40
C ILE A 19 -9.47 23.40 -10.21
N SER A 20 -10.18 22.85 -11.20
CA SER A 20 -10.82 21.54 -11.10
C SER A 20 -9.90 20.33 -11.35
N MET A 21 -8.58 20.52 -11.56
CA MET A 21 -7.63 19.44 -11.72
C MET A 21 -6.82 19.14 -10.44
N VAL A 22 -7.35 19.43 -9.27
CA VAL A 22 -6.76 18.93 -8.03
C VAL A 22 -7.14 17.45 -7.90
N THR A 23 -6.21 16.56 -8.16
CA THR A 23 -6.35 15.14 -7.82
C THR A 23 -6.33 15.06 -6.30
N GLU A 24 -7.49 14.73 -5.71
CA GLU A 24 -7.52 14.42 -4.28
C GLU A 24 -6.79 13.10 -4.02
N ALA A 25 -5.96 13.10 -2.97
CA ALA A 25 -5.36 11.88 -2.44
C ALA A 25 -6.48 10.96 -1.92
N ALA A 26 -6.52 9.72 -2.40
CA ALA A 26 -7.50 8.74 -1.96
C ALA A 26 -6.96 7.94 -0.75
N THR A 27 -7.87 7.35 0.02
CA THR A 27 -7.50 6.31 1.00
C THR A 27 -7.81 4.95 0.38
N VAL A 28 -6.76 4.14 0.22
CA VAL A 28 -6.87 2.77 -0.30
C VAL A 28 -6.67 1.81 0.85
N THR A 29 -7.67 0.96 1.13
CA THR A 29 -7.64 0.02 2.25
C THR A 29 -7.55 -1.41 1.74
N TYR A 30 -6.68 -2.21 2.38
CA TYR A 30 -6.51 -3.63 2.16
C TYR A 30 -6.71 -4.38 3.46
N ASP A 31 -7.47 -5.48 3.41
CA ASP A 31 -7.65 -6.41 4.53
C ASP A 31 -6.96 -7.74 4.19
N PHE A 32 -5.91 -8.08 4.95
CA PHE A 32 -5.02 -9.20 4.71
C PHE A 32 -5.07 -10.21 5.84
N ASN A 33 -5.66 -11.37 5.57
CA ASN A 33 -5.57 -12.55 6.43
C ASN A 33 -4.34 -13.37 6.01
N ILE A 34 -3.34 -13.45 6.88
CA ILE A 34 -2.11 -14.21 6.62
C ILE A 34 -2.31 -15.63 7.15
N THR A 35 -2.27 -16.60 6.24
CA THR A 35 -2.57 -18.01 6.54
C THR A 35 -1.60 -18.95 5.82
N TRP A 36 -1.53 -20.20 6.27
CA TRP A 36 -0.89 -21.26 5.52
C TRP A 36 -1.75 -21.68 4.33
N VAL A 37 -1.15 -21.75 3.15
CA VAL A 37 -1.73 -22.29 1.92
C VAL A 37 -0.86 -23.42 1.39
N ARG A 38 -1.47 -24.41 0.75
CA ARG A 38 -0.73 -25.49 0.06
C ARG A 38 -0.66 -25.18 -1.42
N VAL A 39 0.53 -25.01 -1.92
CA VAL A 39 0.79 -24.65 -3.31
C VAL A 39 2.04 -25.37 -3.82
N ASN A 40 2.20 -25.42 -5.13
CA ASN A 40 3.37 -25.96 -5.81
C ASN A 40 4.16 -24.81 -6.49
N PRO A 41 5.03 -24.07 -5.77
CA PRO A 41 5.67 -22.86 -6.28
C PRO A 41 6.71 -23.12 -7.38
N ASP A 42 7.32 -24.30 -7.38
CA ASP A 42 8.38 -24.72 -8.30
C ASP A 42 7.94 -25.77 -9.33
N GLY A 43 6.66 -26.19 -9.29
CA GLY A 43 6.12 -27.18 -10.19
C GLY A 43 6.46 -28.64 -9.84
N LEU A 44 7.22 -28.90 -8.76
CA LEU A 44 7.67 -30.25 -8.39
C LEU A 44 6.69 -30.95 -7.45
N PHE A 45 6.37 -30.34 -6.30
CA PHE A 45 5.44 -30.90 -5.32
C PHE A 45 4.79 -29.80 -4.47
N GLU A 46 3.61 -30.09 -3.94
CA GLU A 46 2.93 -29.19 -3.02
C GLU A 46 3.65 -29.10 -1.67
N ARG A 47 3.76 -27.87 -1.17
CA ARG A 47 4.28 -27.57 0.17
C ARG A 47 3.49 -26.47 0.86
N PRO A 48 3.47 -26.41 2.20
CA PRO A 48 2.91 -25.28 2.89
C PRO A 48 3.72 -24.02 2.60
N THR A 49 3.03 -22.96 2.28
CA THR A 49 3.59 -21.63 2.00
C THR A 49 2.71 -20.60 2.70
N ILE A 50 3.26 -19.47 3.06
CA ILE A 50 2.48 -18.38 3.60
C ILE A 50 1.76 -17.67 2.45
N GLY A 51 0.45 -17.52 2.59
CA GLY A 51 -0.41 -16.82 1.66
C GLY A 51 -1.15 -15.66 2.32
N ILE A 52 -1.73 -14.80 1.51
CA ILE A 52 -2.62 -13.73 1.93
C ILE A 52 -4.00 -14.00 1.33
N ASN A 53 -5.04 -13.97 2.17
CA ASN A 53 -6.43 -14.23 1.76
C ASN A 53 -6.59 -15.57 1.01
N GLY A 54 -5.85 -16.60 1.45
CA GLY A 54 -5.85 -17.91 0.84
C GLY A 54 -5.16 -18.00 -0.53
N GLN A 55 -4.42 -16.99 -0.94
CA GLN A 55 -3.78 -16.90 -2.26
C GLN A 55 -2.26 -16.97 -2.19
N TRP A 56 -1.69 -17.62 -3.19
CA TRP A 56 -0.28 -17.56 -3.56
C TRP A 56 -0.18 -17.70 -5.10
N PRO A 57 0.48 -16.83 -5.85
CA PRO A 57 1.20 -15.63 -5.43
C PRO A 57 0.31 -14.63 -4.69
N LEU A 58 0.96 -13.81 -3.84
CA LEU A 58 0.26 -12.84 -2.99
C LEU A 58 -0.55 -11.82 -3.81
N PRO A 59 -1.67 -11.29 -3.28
CA PRO A 59 -2.45 -10.28 -3.96
C PRO A 59 -1.62 -9.03 -4.26
N VAL A 60 -1.91 -8.39 -5.37
CA VAL A 60 -1.26 -7.16 -5.81
C VAL A 60 -1.94 -5.96 -5.16
N MET A 61 -1.16 -5.08 -4.53
CA MET A 61 -1.63 -3.78 -4.06
C MET A 61 -1.42 -2.72 -5.14
N GLN A 62 -2.35 -1.79 -5.26
CA GLN A 62 -2.27 -0.67 -6.21
C GLN A 62 -2.65 0.62 -5.50
N ALA A 63 -1.80 1.64 -5.61
CA ALA A 63 -2.06 2.98 -5.10
C ALA A 63 -1.34 4.00 -5.97
N THR A 64 -1.82 5.23 -5.95
CA THR A 64 -1.23 6.36 -6.67
C THR A 64 -0.35 7.17 -5.72
N ILE A 65 0.65 7.86 -6.26
CA ILE A 65 1.45 8.81 -5.48
C ILE A 65 0.53 9.82 -4.79
N GLY A 66 0.70 9.98 -3.49
CA GLY A 66 -0.12 10.83 -2.64
C GLY A 66 -1.26 10.12 -1.94
N ASP A 67 -1.66 8.92 -2.37
CA ASP A 67 -2.69 8.15 -1.69
C ASP A 67 -2.24 7.73 -0.28
N GLN A 68 -3.21 7.67 0.62
CA GLN A 68 -3.06 7.04 1.92
C GLN A 68 -3.35 5.55 1.79
N VAL A 69 -2.38 4.71 2.11
CA VAL A 69 -2.53 3.26 2.11
C VAL A 69 -2.74 2.77 3.53
N VAL A 70 -3.83 2.02 3.73
CA VAL A 70 -4.16 1.36 4.99
C VAL A 70 -4.17 -0.15 4.75
N VAL A 71 -3.33 -0.90 5.47
CA VAL A 71 -3.30 -2.36 5.38
C VAL A 71 -3.57 -2.97 6.74
N ASN A 72 -4.74 -3.54 6.89
CA ASN A 72 -5.13 -4.28 8.08
C ASN A 72 -4.64 -5.72 7.94
N VAL A 73 -3.75 -6.13 8.83
CA VAL A 73 -3.17 -7.48 8.82
C VAL A 73 -3.74 -8.26 9.99
N ASP A 74 -4.26 -9.45 9.72
CA ASP A 74 -4.64 -10.46 10.71
C ASP A 74 -3.71 -11.68 10.56
N ASN A 75 -2.88 -11.94 11.57
CA ASN A 75 -1.97 -13.08 11.54
C ASN A 75 -2.66 -14.36 12.01
N GLN A 76 -3.08 -15.21 11.08
CA GLN A 76 -3.73 -16.49 11.33
C GLN A 76 -2.80 -17.71 11.10
N LEU A 77 -1.48 -17.54 11.23
CA LEU A 77 -0.51 -18.63 11.06
C LEU A 77 -0.50 -19.66 12.20
N GLY A 78 -1.20 -19.36 13.30
CA GLY A 78 -1.37 -20.27 14.43
C GLY A 78 -0.18 -20.30 15.39
N ASN A 79 1.03 -20.46 14.90
CA ASN A 79 2.24 -20.62 15.72
C ASN A 79 3.45 -19.79 15.26
N GLN A 80 3.27 -18.94 14.24
CA GLN A 80 4.34 -18.11 13.68
C GLN A 80 3.98 -16.63 13.78
N SER A 81 4.94 -15.81 14.16
CA SER A 81 4.83 -14.36 14.01
C SER A 81 5.19 -13.95 12.58
N THR A 82 4.69 -12.82 12.12
CA THR A 82 4.95 -12.31 10.78
C THR A 82 4.94 -10.79 10.72
N THR A 83 5.41 -10.21 9.63
CA THR A 83 5.26 -8.80 9.28
C THR A 83 5.07 -8.67 7.77
N LEU A 84 4.58 -7.51 7.33
CA LEU A 84 4.66 -7.09 5.94
C LEU A 84 5.76 -6.04 5.82
N HIS A 85 6.70 -6.25 4.89
CA HIS A 85 7.68 -5.24 4.54
C HIS A 85 7.33 -4.59 3.20
N PHE A 86 7.34 -3.27 3.18
CA PHE A 86 7.06 -2.47 1.98
C PHE A 86 8.36 -2.08 1.28
N HIS A 87 9.05 -3.09 0.78
CA HIS A 87 10.37 -2.96 0.16
C HIS A 87 10.41 -1.91 -0.96
N GLY A 88 11.28 -0.87 -0.82
CA GLY A 88 11.46 0.20 -1.79
C GLY A 88 10.41 1.31 -1.73
N LEU A 89 9.44 1.25 -0.84
CA LEU A 89 8.59 2.41 -0.54
C LEU A 89 9.33 3.36 0.40
N PHE A 90 9.29 4.63 0.04
CA PHE A 90 9.91 5.66 0.87
C PHE A 90 8.96 6.04 2.00
N GLN A 91 9.18 5.49 3.20
CA GLN A 91 8.36 5.71 4.39
C GLN A 91 8.68 7.09 5.02
N ASN A 92 8.35 8.16 4.29
CA ASN A 92 8.62 9.52 4.74
C ASN A 92 7.69 9.94 5.88
N GLY A 93 8.25 10.06 7.09
CA GLY A 93 7.49 10.38 8.30
C GLY A 93 6.71 9.22 8.91
N THR A 94 6.84 8.01 8.36
CA THR A 94 6.16 6.77 8.80
C THR A 94 7.13 5.58 8.79
N THR A 95 8.36 5.77 9.25
CA THR A 95 9.40 4.74 9.22
C THR A 95 9.05 3.48 9.99
N GLU A 96 8.19 3.60 11.03
CA GLU A 96 7.65 2.48 11.79
C GLU A 96 6.69 1.60 10.96
N MET A 97 6.21 2.10 9.82
CA MET A 97 5.32 1.36 8.90
C MET A 97 6.07 0.63 7.78
N ASP A 98 7.41 0.66 7.80
CA ASP A 98 8.23 -0.02 6.80
C ASP A 98 8.15 -1.55 6.91
N GLY A 99 7.96 -2.07 8.11
CA GLY A 99 7.59 -3.45 8.36
C GLY A 99 8.68 -4.44 8.74
N PRO A 100 10.01 -4.25 8.50
CA PRO A 100 11.01 -5.23 8.90
C PRO A 100 11.00 -5.51 10.40
N ALA A 101 10.75 -6.76 10.77
CA ALA A 101 10.74 -7.18 12.18
C ALA A 101 12.11 -6.96 12.83
N GLN A 102 12.12 -6.53 14.09
CA GLN A 102 13.32 -6.20 14.88
C GLN A 102 14.13 -5.00 14.34
N VAL A 103 13.64 -4.30 13.31
CA VAL A 103 14.25 -3.09 12.76
C VAL A 103 13.31 -1.90 12.96
N SER A 104 12.16 -1.86 12.28
CA SER A 104 11.19 -0.78 12.39
C SER A 104 10.01 -1.11 13.30
N GLN A 105 9.74 -2.40 13.56
CA GLN A 105 8.64 -2.85 14.42
C GLN A 105 8.93 -4.21 15.08
N CYS A 106 8.11 -4.57 16.07
CA CYS A 106 8.02 -5.95 16.54
C CYS A 106 7.21 -6.80 15.56
N ALA A 107 7.50 -8.10 15.50
CA ALA A 107 6.70 -9.02 14.72
C ALA A 107 5.26 -9.11 15.28
N ILE A 108 4.28 -9.28 14.39
CA ILE A 108 2.87 -9.47 14.74
C ILE A 108 2.70 -10.90 15.22
N PRO A 109 2.36 -11.14 16.50
CA PRO A 109 2.17 -12.49 17.02
C PRO A 109 1.02 -13.22 16.33
N ALA A 110 1.05 -14.55 16.36
CA ALA A 110 -0.07 -15.37 15.88
C ALA A 110 -1.37 -15.01 16.64
N GLY A 111 -2.48 -14.89 15.91
CA GLY A 111 -3.79 -14.49 16.43
C GLY A 111 -3.91 -13.00 16.75
N SER A 112 -2.93 -12.18 16.35
CA SER A 112 -2.94 -10.73 16.57
C SER A 112 -3.10 -9.98 15.26
N GLN A 113 -3.54 -8.72 15.39
CA GLN A 113 -3.75 -7.82 14.26
C GLN A 113 -2.81 -6.62 14.35
N PHE A 114 -2.49 -6.06 13.18
CA PHE A 114 -1.73 -4.82 13.06
C PHE A 114 -2.22 -4.04 11.84
N THR A 115 -2.25 -2.71 11.94
CA THR A 115 -2.63 -1.84 10.82
C THR A 115 -1.44 -1.00 10.40
N TYR A 116 -0.98 -1.18 9.17
CA TYR A 116 -0.06 -0.26 8.51
C TYR A 116 -0.84 0.90 7.93
N ASN A 117 -0.31 2.10 8.09
CA ASN A 117 -0.94 3.32 7.57
C ASN A 117 0.15 4.31 7.17
N PHE A 118 0.28 4.57 5.87
CA PHE A 118 1.30 5.45 5.34
C PHE A 118 0.82 6.12 4.04
N THR A 119 1.49 7.21 3.65
CA THR A 119 1.22 7.89 2.37
C THR A 119 2.25 7.47 1.33
N VAL A 120 1.81 7.20 0.11
CA VAL A 120 2.71 6.87 -1.00
C VAL A 120 3.50 8.10 -1.40
N SER A 121 4.81 8.08 -1.11
CA SER A 121 5.72 9.19 -1.40
C SER A 121 5.99 9.34 -2.90
N PRO A 122 6.13 10.58 -3.42
CA PRO A 122 6.58 10.82 -4.81
C PRO A 122 7.98 10.28 -5.11
N LEU A 123 8.78 9.98 -4.08
CA LEU A 123 10.11 9.39 -4.22
C LEU A 123 10.07 7.85 -4.26
N ALA A 124 8.89 7.24 -4.12
CA ALA A 124 8.74 5.81 -4.30
C ALA A 124 8.92 5.49 -5.78
N ASP A 125 9.95 4.74 -6.12
CA ASP A 125 9.95 4.02 -7.40
C ASP A 125 8.77 3.07 -7.38
N ALA A 126 7.79 3.28 -8.25
CA ALA A 126 6.55 2.52 -8.31
C ALA A 126 6.82 1.08 -8.76
N LYS A 127 7.49 0.31 -7.93
CA LYS A 127 7.70 -1.13 -8.08
C LYS A 127 6.91 -1.87 -7.03
N TRP A 128 6.11 -2.77 -7.48
CA TRP A 128 5.22 -3.66 -6.76
C TRP A 128 5.95 -4.47 -5.68
N PHE A 129 5.54 -4.36 -4.42
CA PHE A 129 6.25 -4.99 -3.32
C PHE A 129 5.48 -6.14 -2.72
N ARG A 130 6.17 -7.25 -2.55
CA ARG A 130 5.73 -8.44 -1.85
C ARG A 130 6.88 -8.96 -1.04
N GLU A 131 6.85 -8.78 0.24
CA GLU A 131 7.73 -9.55 1.09
C GLU A 131 7.03 -9.86 2.41
N LEU A 132 6.85 -11.15 2.67
CA LEU A 132 6.48 -11.67 3.98
C LEU A 132 7.75 -12.13 4.66
N THR A 133 8.14 -11.46 5.71
CA THR A 133 9.29 -11.89 6.52
C THR A 133 8.80 -12.66 7.73
N ASN A 134 9.32 -13.88 7.88
CA ASN A 134 9.19 -14.67 9.10
C ASN A 134 10.39 -14.41 9.99
N CYS A 135 10.13 -14.24 11.27
CA CYS A 135 11.14 -14.24 12.33
C CYS A 135 11.04 -15.53 13.14
#